data_41116037dbb71cfd82b0220191caa77a
#
_entry.id   41116037dbb71cfd82b0220191caa77a
#
_cell.length_a   1.000
_cell.length_b   1.000
_cell.length_c   1.000
_cell.angle_alpha   90.00
_cell.angle_beta   90.00
_cell.angle_gamma   90.00
#
_symmetry.space_group_name_H-M   'P 1'
#
loop_
_entity.id
_entity.type
_entity.pdbx_description
1 polymer ?
#
loop_
_entity_poly.entity_id
_entity_poly.type
_entity_poly.pdbx_seq_one_letter_code
_entity_poly.pdbx_strand_id
1 'polypeptide(L)'
;MTNEILVVDDNLDIRLLISSILKDKGFSVREAANFDQALNEINRKVPDAAVIDVKLDKGDNDGIELLTHIKKIDDDVPVIMISGHANVQMAVNSLKLGAFEFMQKPFSTERLLNFVNRAIENIDLKKEKRILESKLFHSYDIVGQSQAIEKVRNLVIKLGGTESRVFISGPAGSGKELVARQIHKKSL
;
A
#
# COMPACT_ATOMS: atom_id res chain seq x y z
N MET A 1 0.37 0.50 17.85
CA MET A 1 0.03 -0.82 17.25
C MET A 1 1.31 -1.44 16.76
N THR A 2 1.49 -2.74 16.96
CA THR A 2 2.70 -3.45 16.51
C THR A 2 2.54 -3.79 15.03
N ASN A 3 3.46 -3.33 14.17
CA ASN A 3 3.39 -3.64 12.74
C ASN A 3 3.64 -5.14 12.53
N GLU A 4 2.84 -5.74 11.65
CA GLU A 4 2.85 -7.17 11.36
C GLU A 4 3.55 -7.44 10.01
N ILE A 5 4.61 -8.26 10.05
CA ILE A 5 5.43 -8.57 8.88
C ILE A 5 5.24 -10.04 8.51
N LEU A 6 4.94 -10.30 7.24
CA LEU A 6 4.92 -11.66 6.69
C LEU A 6 6.31 -12.02 6.15
N VAL A 7 6.87 -13.12 6.64
CA VAL A 7 8.15 -13.68 6.18
C VAL A 7 7.88 -14.96 5.39
N VAL A 8 8.30 -15.00 4.14
CA VAL A 8 8.10 -16.14 3.23
C VAL A 8 9.46 -16.60 2.71
N ASP A 9 9.86 -17.80 3.07
CA ASP A 9 11.11 -18.44 2.66
C ASP A 9 10.95 -19.96 2.82
N ASP A 10 11.31 -20.77 1.84
CA ASP A 10 11.23 -22.23 1.93
C ASP A 10 12.31 -22.80 2.85
N ASN A 11 13.44 -22.12 2.99
CA ASN A 11 14.51 -22.48 3.90
C ASN A 11 14.15 -22.13 5.35
N LEU A 12 13.99 -23.14 6.19
CA LEU A 12 13.62 -22.98 7.59
C LEU A 12 14.60 -22.10 8.38
N ASP A 13 15.91 -22.29 8.18
CA ASP A 13 16.93 -21.58 8.94
C ASP A 13 16.91 -20.08 8.64
N ILE A 14 16.75 -19.73 7.35
CA ILE A 14 16.66 -18.33 6.92
C ILE A 14 15.38 -17.71 7.41
N ARG A 15 14.24 -18.41 7.30
CA ARG A 15 12.95 -17.95 7.79
C ARG A 15 12.98 -17.67 9.30
N LEU A 16 13.52 -18.59 10.10
CA LEU A 16 13.66 -18.42 11.54
C LEU A 16 14.63 -17.28 11.88
N LEU A 17 15.75 -17.16 11.18
CA LEU A 17 16.71 -16.07 11.36
C LEU A 17 16.04 -14.70 11.15
N ILE A 18 15.36 -14.51 10.01
CA ILE A 18 14.64 -13.26 9.69
C ILE A 18 13.59 -13.00 10.76
N SER A 19 12.78 -14.01 11.11
CA SER A 19 11.71 -13.90 12.11
C SER A 19 12.25 -13.51 13.48
N SER A 20 13.35 -14.10 13.92
CA SER A 20 13.99 -13.75 15.21
C SER A 20 14.48 -12.30 15.21
N ILE A 21 15.20 -11.88 14.15
CA ILE A 21 15.69 -10.50 14.02
C ILE A 21 14.54 -9.48 14.10
N LEU A 22 13.43 -9.75 13.44
CA LEU A 22 12.28 -8.85 13.41
C LEU A 22 11.53 -8.83 14.76
N LYS A 23 11.34 -10.01 15.39
CA LYS A 23 10.71 -10.12 16.71
C LYS A 23 11.53 -9.40 17.79
N ASP A 24 12.86 -9.50 17.75
CA ASP A 24 13.78 -8.80 18.67
C ASP A 24 13.68 -7.27 18.55
N LYS A 25 13.22 -6.75 17.40
CA LYS A 25 12.95 -5.33 17.18
C LYS A 25 11.50 -4.92 17.48
N GLY A 26 10.69 -5.85 17.99
CA GLY A 26 9.32 -5.57 18.43
C GLY A 26 8.27 -5.69 17.33
N PHE A 27 8.60 -6.22 16.16
CA PHE A 27 7.62 -6.51 15.12
C PHE A 27 6.84 -7.79 15.43
N SER A 28 5.57 -7.84 15.04
CA SER A 28 4.81 -9.08 14.96
C SER A 28 5.16 -9.79 13.65
N VAL A 29 5.43 -11.11 13.72
CA VAL A 29 5.86 -11.85 12.53
C VAL A 29 4.95 -13.04 12.29
N ARG A 30 4.45 -13.14 11.07
CA ARG A 30 3.84 -14.36 10.51
C ARG A 30 4.81 -15.02 9.55
N GLU A 31 4.79 -16.33 9.49
CA GLU A 31 5.72 -17.13 8.70
C GLU A 31 4.96 -18.00 7.70
N ALA A 32 5.51 -18.13 6.51
CA ALA A 32 5.05 -19.09 5.51
C ALA A 32 6.25 -19.80 4.86
N ALA A 33 6.17 -21.12 4.74
CA ALA A 33 7.23 -21.94 4.23
C ALA A 33 7.14 -22.18 2.71
N ASN A 34 6.03 -21.83 2.09
CA ASN A 34 5.76 -22.08 0.68
C ASN A 34 4.71 -21.12 0.13
N PHE A 35 4.50 -21.20 -1.19
CA PHE A 35 3.58 -20.34 -1.92
C PHE A 35 2.13 -20.42 -1.36
N ASP A 36 1.60 -21.63 -1.13
CA ASP A 36 0.21 -21.81 -0.71
C ASP A 36 -0.05 -21.30 0.71
N GLN A 37 0.90 -21.54 1.62
CA GLN A 37 0.85 -20.98 2.97
C GLN A 37 0.88 -19.44 2.94
N ALA A 38 1.77 -18.87 2.11
CA ALA A 38 1.86 -17.42 1.96
C ALA A 38 0.53 -16.83 1.44
N LEU A 39 -0.09 -17.43 0.41
CA LEU A 39 -1.39 -17.02 -0.10
C LEU A 39 -2.47 -17.08 0.98
N ASN A 40 -2.52 -18.17 1.76
CA ASN A 40 -3.49 -18.32 2.84
C ASN A 40 -3.32 -17.22 3.90
N GLU A 41 -2.07 -16.92 4.29
CA GLU A 41 -1.77 -15.86 5.26
C GLU A 41 -2.13 -14.47 4.73
N ILE A 42 -1.85 -14.17 3.46
CA ILE A 42 -2.20 -12.90 2.81
C ILE A 42 -3.72 -12.74 2.72
N ASN A 43 -4.44 -13.79 2.30
CA ASN A 43 -5.90 -13.76 2.16
C ASN A 43 -6.62 -13.68 3.53
N ARG A 44 -6.04 -14.26 4.59
CA ARG A 44 -6.58 -14.15 5.94
C ARG A 44 -6.50 -12.72 6.47
N LYS A 45 -5.35 -12.07 6.27
CA LYS A 45 -5.10 -10.69 6.66
C LYS A 45 -3.92 -10.15 5.88
N VAL A 46 -4.11 -9.03 5.21
CA VAL A 46 -3.02 -8.32 4.52
C VAL A 46 -1.99 -7.86 5.54
N PRO A 47 -0.69 -8.19 5.37
CA PRO A 47 0.36 -7.76 6.30
C PRO A 47 0.68 -6.27 6.14
N ASP A 48 1.25 -5.64 7.18
CA ASP A 48 1.76 -4.27 7.06
C ASP A 48 3.00 -4.21 6.13
N ALA A 49 3.86 -5.24 6.14
CA ALA A 49 4.97 -5.40 5.20
C ALA A 49 5.23 -6.88 4.93
N ALA A 50 5.94 -7.19 3.86
CA ALA A 50 6.35 -8.57 3.58
C ALA A 50 7.84 -8.66 3.21
N VAL A 51 8.47 -9.76 3.61
CA VAL A 51 9.82 -10.18 3.22
C VAL A 51 9.68 -11.52 2.54
N ILE A 52 9.96 -11.60 1.24
CA ILE A 52 9.62 -12.76 0.40
C ILE A 52 10.84 -13.23 -0.38
N ASP A 53 11.18 -14.51 -0.28
CA ASP A 53 12.14 -15.12 -1.20
C ASP A 53 11.57 -15.18 -2.61
N VAL A 54 12.41 -14.88 -3.59
CA VAL A 54 12.03 -14.95 -5.01
C VAL A 54 11.69 -16.37 -5.40
N LYS A 55 12.50 -17.34 -4.92
CA LYS A 55 12.36 -18.76 -5.25
C LYS A 55 11.76 -19.51 -4.05
N LEU A 56 10.62 -20.13 -4.28
CA LEU A 56 9.95 -21.00 -3.33
C LEU A 56 9.80 -22.41 -3.91
N ASP A 57 8.93 -23.19 -3.34
CA ASP A 57 8.74 -24.62 -3.61
C ASP A 57 8.16 -24.98 -4.98
N LYS A 58 7.42 -24.08 -5.64
CA LYS A 58 6.75 -24.39 -6.92
C LYS A 58 7.56 -24.02 -8.17
N GLY A 59 8.42 -23.00 -8.05
CA GLY A 59 9.19 -22.54 -9.20
C GLY A 59 10.15 -21.40 -8.92
N ASP A 60 10.84 -20.96 -9.95
CA ASP A 60 11.91 -19.96 -9.83
C ASP A 60 11.39 -18.53 -9.62
N ASN A 61 10.07 -18.29 -9.76
CA ASN A 61 9.45 -16.96 -9.69
C ASN A 61 8.24 -16.87 -8.76
N ASP A 62 8.01 -17.85 -7.91
CA ASP A 62 6.84 -17.91 -7.02
C ASP A 62 6.72 -16.68 -6.13
N GLY A 63 7.84 -16.19 -5.60
CA GLY A 63 7.86 -14.97 -4.81
C GLY A 63 7.46 -13.72 -5.61
N ILE A 64 7.75 -13.68 -6.91
CA ILE A 64 7.32 -12.59 -7.79
C ILE A 64 5.80 -12.65 -8.04
N GLU A 65 5.23 -13.85 -8.11
CA GLU A 65 3.77 -14.01 -8.19
C GLU A 65 3.10 -13.55 -6.90
N LEU A 66 3.66 -13.88 -5.73
CA LEU A 66 3.18 -13.37 -4.44
C LEU A 66 3.28 -11.85 -4.33
N LEU A 67 4.37 -11.25 -4.78
CA LEU A 67 4.52 -9.80 -4.88
C LEU A 67 3.38 -9.21 -5.71
N THR A 68 3.14 -9.76 -6.91
CA THR A 68 2.08 -9.27 -7.80
C THR A 68 0.69 -9.45 -7.17
N HIS A 69 0.47 -10.54 -6.43
CA HIS A 69 -0.78 -10.79 -5.72
C HIS A 69 -1.01 -9.76 -4.59
N ILE A 70 -0.01 -9.51 -3.76
CA ILE A 70 -0.09 -8.49 -2.70
C ILE A 70 -0.41 -7.12 -3.30
N LYS A 71 0.30 -6.73 -4.37
CA LYS A 71 0.12 -5.44 -5.04
C LYS A 71 -1.25 -5.26 -5.68
N LYS A 72 -1.92 -6.34 -6.07
CA LYS A 72 -3.32 -6.30 -6.54
C LYS A 72 -4.32 -6.10 -5.41
N ILE A 73 -4.03 -6.59 -4.20
CA ILE A 73 -4.90 -6.42 -3.03
C ILE A 73 -4.71 -5.03 -2.42
N ASP A 74 -3.46 -4.66 -2.18
CA ASP A 74 -3.08 -3.34 -1.63
C ASP A 74 -1.70 -2.94 -2.16
N ASP A 75 -1.66 -1.97 -3.06
CA ASP A 75 -0.43 -1.48 -3.67
C ASP A 75 0.49 -0.74 -2.68
N ASP A 76 -0.04 -0.30 -1.55
CA ASP A 76 0.75 0.39 -0.53
C ASP A 76 1.57 -0.54 0.37
N VAL A 77 1.26 -1.83 0.42
CA VAL A 77 2.04 -2.80 1.21
C VAL A 77 3.47 -2.92 0.64
N PRO A 78 4.50 -2.53 1.38
CA PRO A 78 5.87 -2.68 0.92
C PRO A 78 6.28 -4.15 0.98
N VAL A 79 6.86 -4.63 -0.11
CA VAL A 79 7.39 -5.98 -0.24
C VAL A 79 8.89 -5.90 -0.49
N ILE A 80 9.68 -6.51 0.39
CA ILE A 80 11.13 -6.67 0.26
C ILE A 80 11.37 -8.05 -0.33
N MET A 81 11.94 -8.09 -1.53
CA MET A 81 12.32 -9.35 -2.19
C MET A 81 13.72 -9.77 -1.77
N ILE A 82 13.91 -11.06 -1.50
CA ILE A 82 15.21 -11.65 -1.15
C ILE A 82 15.52 -12.74 -2.16
N SER A 83 16.79 -12.90 -2.57
CA SER A 83 17.19 -14.00 -3.46
C SER A 83 18.61 -14.48 -3.22
N GLY A 84 18.81 -15.80 -3.25
CA GLY A 84 20.14 -16.41 -3.23
C GLY A 84 20.88 -16.33 -4.58
N HIS A 85 20.13 -16.28 -5.68
CA HIS A 85 20.66 -16.20 -7.04
C HIS A 85 20.22 -14.91 -7.71
N ALA A 86 20.59 -13.78 -7.10
CA ALA A 86 20.22 -12.46 -7.61
C ALA A 86 21.04 -12.12 -8.87
N ASN A 87 20.35 -11.69 -9.91
CA ASN A 87 20.96 -10.98 -11.03
C ASN A 87 20.29 -9.59 -11.18
N VAL A 88 20.97 -8.70 -11.88
CA VAL A 88 20.50 -7.32 -12.08
C VAL A 88 19.11 -7.29 -12.72
N GLN A 89 18.85 -8.18 -13.68
CA GLN A 89 17.57 -8.23 -14.39
C GLN A 89 16.42 -8.62 -13.46
N MET A 90 16.64 -9.58 -12.55
CA MET A 90 15.65 -10.02 -11.56
C MET A 90 15.32 -8.89 -10.57
N ALA A 91 16.35 -8.20 -10.07
CA ALA A 91 16.16 -7.05 -9.18
C ALA A 91 15.36 -5.93 -9.86
N VAL A 92 15.76 -5.55 -11.08
CA VAL A 92 15.05 -4.51 -11.86
C VAL A 92 13.60 -4.91 -12.15
N ASN A 93 13.35 -6.18 -12.50
CA ASN A 93 12.00 -6.67 -12.74
C ASN A 93 11.13 -6.62 -11.48
N SER A 94 11.66 -7.07 -10.34
CA SER A 94 10.94 -7.01 -9.06
C SER A 94 10.56 -5.58 -8.68
N LEU A 95 11.49 -4.63 -8.83
CA LEU A 95 11.23 -3.21 -8.55
C LEU A 95 10.18 -2.62 -9.51
N LYS A 96 10.20 -2.98 -10.80
CA LYS A 96 9.18 -2.56 -11.77
C LYS A 96 7.79 -3.11 -11.44
N LEU A 97 7.72 -4.29 -10.83
CA LEU A 97 6.47 -4.90 -10.36
C LEU A 97 5.99 -4.34 -9.00
N GLY A 98 6.68 -3.34 -8.46
CA GLY A 98 6.28 -2.64 -7.24
C GLY A 98 6.93 -3.17 -5.96
N ALA A 99 7.98 -4.00 -6.04
CA ALA A 99 8.76 -4.31 -4.85
C ALA A 99 9.34 -3.03 -4.25
N PHE A 100 9.30 -2.91 -2.93
CA PHE A 100 9.87 -1.77 -2.20
C PHE A 100 11.40 -1.78 -2.27
N GLU A 101 11.99 -2.98 -2.15
CA GLU A 101 13.43 -3.17 -2.18
C GLU A 101 13.77 -4.61 -2.60
N PHE A 102 15.01 -4.80 -3.04
CA PHE A 102 15.55 -6.12 -3.42
C PHE A 102 16.88 -6.37 -2.69
N MET A 103 17.03 -7.55 -2.09
CA MET A 103 18.20 -7.92 -1.30
C MET A 103 18.74 -9.28 -1.72
N GLN A 104 20.06 -9.37 -1.90
CA GLN A 104 20.74 -10.64 -2.19
C GLN A 104 21.16 -11.35 -0.90
N LYS A 105 20.99 -12.66 -0.86
CA LYS A 105 21.58 -13.55 0.16
C LYS A 105 23.07 -13.83 -0.21
N PRO A 106 23.99 -13.86 0.78
CA PRO A 106 23.80 -13.58 2.20
C PRO A 106 23.67 -12.07 2.46
N PHE A 107 22.90 -11.71 3.48
CA PHE A 107 22.68 -10.32 3.89
C PHE A 107 23.04 -10.12 5.38
N SER A 108 23.34 -8.89 5.75
CA SER A 108 23.55 -8.53 7.15
C SER A 108 22.22 -8.20 7.85
N THR A 109 22.17 -8.44 9.15
CA THR A 109 21.05 -8.05 10.03
C THR A 109 20.74 -6.55 9.90
N GLU A 110 21.79 -5.73 9.87
CA GLU A 110 21.65 -4.28 9.74
C GLU A 110 20.97 -3.88 8.45
N ARG A 111 21.31 -4.50 7.32
CA ARG A 111 20.72 -4.22 6.02
C ARG A 111 19.24 -4.61 5.97
N LEU A 112 18.89 -5.79 6.51
CA LEU A 112 17.51 -6.23 6.61
C LEU A 112 16.68 -5.23 7.43
N LEU A 113 17.15 -4.87 8.62
CA LEU A 113 16.45 -3.93 9.50
C LEU A 113 16.32 -2.54 8.89
N ASN A 114 17.32 -2.07 8.18
CA ASN A 114 17.28 -0.78 7.49
C ASN A 114 16.16 -0.74 6.44
N PHE A 115 16.03 -1.79 5.62
CA PHE A 115 14.98 -1.89 4.62
C PHE A 115 13.59 -2.02 5.25
N VAL A 116 13.46 -2.83 6.30
CA VAL A 116 12.17 -3.00 7.00
C VAL A 116 11.74 -1.70 7.68
N ASN A 117 12.63 -0.99 8.37
CA ASN A 117 12.31 0.28 9.00
C ASN A 117 11.87 1.32 7.98
N ARG A 118 12.60 1.48 6.86
CA ARG A 118 12.20 2.38 5.75
C ARG A 118 10.85 1.99 5.15
N ALA A 119 10.56 0.70 5.04
CA ALA A 119 9.28 0.20 4.55
C ALA A 119 8.13 0.62 5.50
N ILE A 120 8.29 0.46 6.80
CA ILE A 120 7.31 0.84 7.80
C ILE A 120 7.13 2.36 7.86
N GLU A 121 8.21 3.14 7.88
CA GLU A 121 8.13 4.60 7.83
C GLU A 121 7.36 5.10 6.60
N ASN A 122 7.56 4.48 5.45
CA ASN A 122 6.84 4.83 4.23
C ASN A 122 5.33 4.60 4.36
N ILE A 123 4.92 3.51 5.02
CA ILE A 123 3.49 3.23 5.30
C ILE A 123 2.91 4.30 6.22
N ASP A 124 3.61 4.62 7.30
CA ASP A 124 3.12 5.57 8.30
C ASP A 124 2.95 6.96 7.68
N LEU A 125 3.90 7.40 6.86
CA LEU A 125 3.81 8.65 6.10
C LEU A 125 2.63 8.64 5.11
N LYS A 126 2.39 7.54 4.40
CA LYS A 126 1.24 7.40 3.51
C LYS A 126 -0.09 7.42 4.27
N LYS A 127 -0.17 6.73 5.41
CA LYS A 127 -1.35 6.75 6.30
C LYS A 127 -1.62 8.17 6.81
N GLU A 128 -0.59 8.88 7.29
CA GLU A 128 -0.70 10.25 7.77
C GLU A 128 -1.17 11.20 6.67
N LYS A 129 -0.57 11.10 5.48
CA LYS A 129 -0.98 11.87 4.30
C LYS A 129 -2.46 11.65 3.98
N ARG A 130 -2.94 10.40 3.95
CA ARG A 130 -4.35 10.08 3.70
C ARG A 130 -5.28 10.67 4.78
N ILE A 131 -4.87 10.62 6.05
CA ILE A 131 -5.64 11.22 7.16
C ILE A 131 -5.71 12.74 7.00
N LEU A 132 -4.62 13.40 6.67
CA LEU A 132 -4.59 14.84 6.45
C LEU A 132 -5.44 15.24 5.23
N GLU A 133 -5.31 14.51 4.12
CA GLU A 133 -6.13 14.69 2.94
C GLU A 133 -7.63 14.50 3.28
N SER A 134 -7.98 13.44 4.00
CA SER A 134 -9.38 13.20 4.41
C SER A 134 -9.93 14.32 5.28
N LYS A 135 -9.15 14.84 6.23
CA LYS A 135 -9.55 15.98 7.07
C LYS A 135 -9.74 17.26 6.24
N LEU A 136 -8.86 17.52 5.29
CA LEU A 136 -9.01 18.64 4.35
C LEU A 136 -10.27 18.47 3.48
N PHE A 137 -10.56 17.26 3.02
CA PHE A 137 -11.72 16.99 2.18
C PHE A 137 -13.05 17.02 2.95
N HIS A 138 -13.09 16.60 4.22
CA HIS A 138 -14.32 16.67 5.04
C HIS A 138 -14.69 18.10 5.39
N SER A 139 -13.73 19.03 5.46
CA SER A 139 -14.01 20.45 5.69
C SER A 139 -14.75 21.12 4.51
N TYR A 140 -14.87 20.44 3.38
CA TYR A 140 -15.50 20.96 2.16
C TYR A 140 -16.80 20.24 1.78
N ASP A 141 -17.39 19.43 2.65
CA ASP A 141 -18.67 18.80 2.35
C ASP A 141 -19.80 19.84 2.39
N ILE A 142 -20.67 19.80 1.36
CA ILE A 142 -21.85 20.68 1.32
C ILE A 142 -22.82 20.23 2.40
N VAL A 143 -22.90 20.98 3.50
CA VAL A 143 -23.77 20.72 4.64
C VAL A 143 -25.12 21.40 4.46
N GLY A 144 -26.22 20.70 4.75
CA GLY A 144 -27.59 21.26 4.67
C GLY A 144 -28.59 20.23 4.12
N GLN A 145 -29.87 20.41 4.48
CA GLN A 145 -30.97 19.51 4.10
C GLN A 145 -32.10 20.25 3.31
N SER A 146 -31.86 21.51 2.90
CA SER A 146 -32.85 22.23 2.12
C SER A 146 -32.91 21.69 0.67
N GLN A 147 -34.08 21.82 0.03
CA GLN A 147 -34.26 21.44 -1.39
C GLN A 147 -33.27 22.14 -2.33
N ALA A 148 -32.85 23.37 -1.99
CA ALA A 148 -31.87 24.13 -2.75
C ALA A 148 -30.49 23.45 -2.69
N ILE A 149 -30.07 23.00 -1.51
CA ILE A 149 -28.81 22.28 -1.31
C ILE A 149 -28.84 20.89 -1.97
N GLU A 150 -29.98 20.19 -1.93
CA GLU A 150 -30.12 18.90 -2.65
C GLU A 150 -30.00 19.07 -4.17
N LYS A 151 -30.58 20.13 -4.74
CA LYS A 151 -30.41 20.45 -6.17
C LYS A 151 -28.95 20.69 -6.50
N VAL A 152 -28.22 21.44 -5.67
CA VAL A 152 -26.76 21.68 -5.87
C VAL A 152 -25.98 20.37 -5.80
N ARG A 153 -26.23 19.50 -4.80
CA ARG A 153 -25.59 18.19 -4.69
C ARG A 153 -25.82 17.32 -5.93
N ASN A 154 -27.06 17.27 -6.43
CA ASN A 154 -27.40 16.49 -7.62
C ASN A 154 -26.73 17.05 -8.87
N LEU A 155 -26.58 18.36 -8.99
CA LEU A 155 -25.82 18.99 -10.07
C LEU A 155 -24.33 18.66 -9.98
N VAL A 156 -23.72 18.73 -8.81
CA VAL A 156 -22.32 18.34 -8.57
C VAL A 156 -22.07 16.89 -8.98
N ILE A 157 -22.99 15.96 -8.65
CA ILE A 157 -22.86 14.54 -9.05
C ILE A 157 -22.94 14.40 -10.58
N LYS A 158 -23.87 15.08 -11.23
CA LYS A 158 -24.04 15.01 -12.69
C LYS A 158 -22.85 15.61 -13.44
N LEU A 159 -22.30 16.73 -12.96
CA LEU A 159 -21.23 17.48 -13.64
C LEU A 159 -19.85 16.84 -13.40
N GLY A 160 -19.62 16.22 -12.24
CA GLY A 160 -18.34 15.57 -11.93
C GLY A 160 -17.97 14.42 -12.87
N GLY A 161 -18.93 13.80 -13.55
CA GLY A 161 -18.68 12.75 -14.55
C GLY A 161 -18.58 13.27 -16.01
N THR A 162 -18.48 14.57 -16.22
CA THR A 162 -18.47 15.18 -17.56
C THR A 162 -17.24 16.07 -17.78
N GLU A 163 -16.76 16.16 -19.01
CA GLU A 163 -15.70 17.11 -19.42
C GLU A 163 -16.23 18.55 -19.68
N SER A 164 -17.42 18.85 -19.20
CA SER A 164 -18.07 20.12 -19.44
C SER A 164 -17.44 21.27 -18.68
N ARG A 165 -17.37 22.46 -19.30
CA ARG A 165 -17.00 23.69 -18.60
C ARG A 165 -18.13 24.13 -17.68
N VAL A 166 -17.84 24.34 -16.39
CA VAL A 166 -18.84 24.74 -15.41
C VAL A 166 -18.58 26.17 -14.96
N PHE A 167 -19.63 27.02 -15.02
CA PHE A 167 -19.59 28.35 -14.47
C PHE A 167 -20.45 28.42 -13.20
N ILE A 168 -19.84 28.85 -12.07
CA ILE A 168 -20.47 28.92 -10.76
C ILE A 168 -20.64 30.38 -10.39
N SER A 169 -21.88 30.84 -10.22
CA SER A 169 -22.20 32.21 -9.81
C SER A 169 -22.95 32.27 -8.49
N GLY A 170 -22.87 33.40 -7.80
CA GLY A 170 -23.56 33.65 -6.53
C GLY A 170 -22.90 34.75 -5.70
N PRO A 171 -23.55 35.25 -4.65
CA PRO A 171 -23.00 36.29 -3.78
C PRO A 171 -21.72 35.86 -3.05
N ALA A 172 -20.97 36.83 -2.51
CA ALA A 172 -19.80 36.53 -1.69
C ALA A 172 -20.20 35.68 -0.48
N GLY A 173 -19.38 34.69 -0.12
CA GLY A 173 -19.65 33.79 1.01
C GLY A 173 -20.69 32.68 0.74
N SER A 174 -21.27 32.55 -0.45
CA SER A 174 -22.31 31.56 -0.76
C SER A 174 -21.79 30.12 -0.99
N GLY A 175 -20.50 29.85 -0.75
CA GLY A 175 -19.94 28.50 -0.89
C GLY A 175 -19.56 28.09 -2.34
N LYS A 176 -19.36 29.04 -3.26
CA LYS A 176 -18.96 28.76 -4.65
C LYS A 176 -17.69 27.92 -4.74
N GLU A 177 -16.71 28.23 -3.91
CA GLU A 177 -15.45 27.46 -3.83
C GLU A 177 -15.69 26.01 -3.37
N LEU A 178 -16.60 25.82 -2.43
CA LEU A 178 -17.00 24.50 -1.94
C LEU A 178 -17.59 23.64 -3.07
N VAL A 179 -18.49 24.22 -3.85
CA VAL A 179 -19.11 23.56 -5.01
C VAL A 179 -18.07 23.24 -6.09
N ALA A 180 -17.16 24.18 -6.40
CA ALA A 180 -16.09 23.94 -7.37
C ALA A 180 -15.18 22.79 -6.97
N ARG A 181 -14.77 22.74 -5.70
CA ARG A 181 -13.94 21.65 -5.16
C ARG A 181 -14.66 20.29 -5.19
N GLN A 182 -15.97 20.27 -4.90
CA GLN A 182 -16.75 19.04 -4.97
C GLN A 182 -16.94 18.53 -6.41
N ILE A 183 -17.08 19.41 -7.41
CA ILE A 183 -17.12 19.03 -8.82
C ILE A 183 -15.76 18.44 -9.21
N HIS A 184 -14.66 19.13 -8.87
CA HIS A 184 -13.30 18.67 -9.19
C HIS A 184 -13.00 17.30 -8.56
N LYS A 185 -13.40 17.06 -7.30
CA LYS A 185 -13.25 15.76 -6.62
C LYS A 185 -13.97 14.62 -7.35
N LYS A 186 -15.07 14.91 -8.03
CA LYS A 186 -15.86 13.90 -8.76
C LYS A 186 -15.49 13.75 -10.23
N SER A 187 -14.65 14.62 -10.75
CA SER A 187 -14.12 14.57 -12.12
C SER A 187 -12.81 13.78 -12.24
N LEU A 188 -12.23 13.36 -11.13
CA LEU A 188 -11.07 12.48 -11.01
C LEU A 188 -11.57 11.06 -10.74
#